data_276f62bf340d6592b2e37a51dfad6b79
#
_entry.id   276f62bf340d6592b2e37a51dfad6b79
#
_cell.length_a   1.000
_cell.length_b   1.000
_cell.length_c   1.000
_cell.angle_alpha   90.00
_cell.angle_beta   90.00
_cell.angle_gamma   90.00
#
_symmetry.space_group_name_H-M   'P 1'
#
loop_
_entity.id
_entity.type
_entity.pdbx_description
1 polymer ?
#
loop_
_entity_poly.entity_id
_entity_poly.type
_entity_poly.pdbx_seq_one_letter_code
_entity_poly.pdbx_strand_id
1 'polypeptide(L)'
;KKDPDDKHKLIIDEEAAKVVVEIFSLIIAGYNASEVARILNERKIPTRVQNQWKNGINYVPVHNKGDYMWDNSEVIAIVQNEQYKGIMIQNKCETVGFGDNKKVRKRNKEDWSVVEGAIPRIVSDEMFDEVNKMLRVEARGIEKSTKKRKKNLFICPYCGRKLMNSSAVCTPKLLCPKRRMVRTGECQQIFMLKS
;
A
#
# COMPACT_ATOMS: atom_id res chain seq x y z
N LYS A 1 -14.02 -11.58 0.08
CA LYS A 1 -15.19 -11.22 -0.77
C LYS A 1 -16.50 -11.48 -0.04
N LYS A 2 -17.61 -10.92 -0.50
CA LYS A 2 -18.94 -11.24 0.04
C LYS A 2 -19.36 -12.64 -0.36
N ASP A 3 -20.05 -13.33 0.54
CA ASP A 3 -20.68 -14.61 0.24
C ASP A 3 -21.80 -14.40 -0.82
N PRO A 4 -21.88 -15.24 -1.87
CA PRO A 4 -22.95 -15.15 -2.87
C PRO A 4 -24.34 -15.39 -2.28
N ASP A 5 -24.44 -16.26 -1.27
CA ASP A 5 -25.71 -16.67 -0.66
C ASP A 5 -26.12 -15.79 0.51
N ASP A 6 -25.15 -15.20 1.22
CA ASP A 6 -25.40 -14.29 2.35
C ASP A 6 -24.60 -12.99 2.22
N LYS A 7 -25.27 -11.89 1.88
CA LYS A 7 -24.66 -10.56 1.70
C LYS A 7 -24.02 -9.97 2.97
N HIS A 8 -24.34 -10.51 4.15
CA HIS A 8 -23.80 -10.07 5.44
C HIS A 8 -22.56 -10.86 5.85
N LYS A 9 -22.30 -11.99 5.19
CA LYS A 9 -21.15 -12.85 5.47
C LYS A 9 -19.98 -12.55 4.54
N LEU A 10 -18.77 -12.56 5.10
CA LEU A 10 -17.53 -12.46 4.35
C LEU A 10 -16.87 -13.82 4.22
N ILE A 11 -16.44 -14.15 3.03
CA ILE A 11 -15.67 -15.37 2.73
C ILE A 11 -14.28 -15.00 2.21
N ILE A 12 -13.33 -15.91 2.39
CA ILE A 12 -11.97 -15.74 1.88
C ILE A 12 -11.98 -15.77 0.35
N ASP A 13 -11.20 -14.92 -0.26
CA ASP A 13 -10.79 -15.01 -1.65
C ASP A 13 -9.44 -15.70 -1.68
N GLU A 14 -9.41 -16.97 -2.05
CA GLU A 14 -8.24 -17.84 -1.96
C GLU A 14 -7.04 -17.32 -2.76
N GLU A 15 -7.27 -16.74 -3.94
CA GLU A 15 -6.19 -16.18 -4.74
C GLU A 15 -5.58 -14.94 -4.06
N ALA A 16 -6.43 -14.04 -3.59
CA ALA A 16 -5.98 -12.85 -2.87
C ALA A 16 -5.35 -13.18 -1.52
N ALA A 17 -5.85 -14.19 -0.82
CA ALA A 17 -5.32 -14.65 0.46
C ALA A 17 -3.88 -15.18 0.33
N LYS A 18 -3.58 -15.95 -0.73
CA LYS A 18 -2.21 -16.43 -1.02
C LYS A 18 -1.23 -15.28 -1.17
N VAL A 19 -1.62 -14.19 -1.85
CA VAL A 19 -0.79 -13.01 -2.00
C VAL A 19 -0.54 -12.32 -0.66
N VAL A 20 -1.58 -12.23 0.20
CA VAL A 20 -1.42 -11.67 1.55
C VAL A 20 -0.42 -12.48 2.36
N VAL A 21 -0.57 -13.81 2.41
CA VAL A 21 0.36 -14.71 3.15
C VAL A 21 1.78 -14.58 2.60
N GLU A 22 1.95 -14.49 1.28
CA GLU A 22 3.25 -14.30 0.64
C GLU A 22 3.91 -12.99 1.06
N ILE A 23 3.16 -11.88 1.13
CA ILE A 23 3.65 -10.58 1.61
C ILE A 23 4.18 -10.69 3.04
N PHE A 24 3.42 -11.32 3.94
CA PHE A 24 3.85 -11.53 5.33
C PHE A 24 5.12 -12.39 5.40
N SER A 25 5.18 -13.49 4.64
CA SER A 25 6.34 -14.39 4.61
C SER A 25 7.61 -13.70 4.09
N LEU A 26 7.49 -12.85 3.08
CA LEU A 26 8.63 -12.10 2.53
C LEU A 26 9.18 -11.10 3.56
N ILE A 27 8.31 -10.42 4.33
CA ILE A 27 8.77 -9.50 5.37
C ILE A 27 9.46 -10.26 6.51
N ILE A 28 8.94 -11.41 6.93
CA ILE A 28 9.58 -12.28 7.93
C ILE A 28 10.95 -12.75 7.43
N ALA A 29 11.08 -13.03 6.12
CA ALA A 29 12.36 -13.37 5.50
C ALA A 29 13.36 -12.19 5.45
N GLY A 30 13.00 -11.00 5.95
CA GLY A 30 13.87 -9.82 6.07
C GLY A 30 13.79 -8.83 4.91
N TYR A 31 12.87 -8.99 3.95
CA TYR A 31 12.67 -8.02 2.89
C TYR A 31 11.89 -6.81 3.41
N ASN A 32 12.34 -5.60 3.08
CA ASN A 32 11.58 -4.40 3.39
C ASN A 32 10.37 -4.23 2.44
N ALA A 33 9.40 -3.39 2.83
CA ALA A 33 8.16 -3.21 2.07
C ALA A 33 8.37 -2.77 0.60
N SER A 34 9.43 -2.02 0.31
CA SER A 34 9.77 -1.59 -1.07
C SER A 34 10.33 -2.75 -1.90
N GLU A 35 11.08 -3.66 -1.29
CA GLU A 35 11.59 -4.86 -1.94
C GLU A 35 10.48 -5.86 -2.20
N VAL A 36 9.57 -6.05 -1.22
CA VAL A 36 8.37 -6.88 -1.40
C VAL A 36 7.54 -6.37 -2.57
N ALA A 37 7.21 -5.08 -2.61
CA ALA A 37 6.47 -4.49 -3.73
C ALA A 37 7.16 -4.74 -5.08
N ARG A 38 8.50 -4.64 -5.13
CA ARG A 38 9.27 -4.92 -6.34
C ARG A 38 9.19 -6.38 -6.77
N ILE A 39 9.34 -7.33 -5.82
CA ILE A 39 9.22 -8.77 -6.09
C ILE A 39 7.85 -9.10 -6.66
N LEU A 40 6.77 -8.57 -6.07
CA LEU A 40 5.41 -8.76 -6.55
C LEU A 40 5.22 -8.22 -7.98
N ASN A 41 5.81 -7.06 -8.30
CA ASN A 41 5.77 -6.47 -9.64
C ASN A 41 6.56 -7.28 -10.65
N GLU A 42 7.74 -7.77 -10.31
CA GLU A 42 8.59 -8.61 -11.16
C GLU A 42 7.90 -9.95 -11.48
N ARG A 43 7.18 -10.51 -10.53
CA ARG A 43 6.36 -11.72 -10.71
C ARG A 43 5.00 -11.44 -11.37
N LYS A 44 4.69 -10.18 -11.69
CA LYS A 44 3.42 -9.75 -12.31
C LYS A 44 2.19 -10.17 -11.50
N ILE A 45 2.31 -10.20 -10.18
CA ILE A 45 1.18 -10.50 -9.29
C ILE A 45 0.20 -9.32 -9.34
N PRO A 46 -1.09 -9.56 -9.60
CA PRO A 46 -2.06 -8.50 -9.75
C PRO A 46 -2.27 -7.74 -8.43
N THR A 47 -2.37 -6.43 -8.51
CA THR A 47 -2.71 -5.58 -7.36
C THR A 47 -4.18 -5.77 -6.96
N ARG A 48 -4.55 -5.27 -5.78
CA ARG A 48 -5.94 -5.27 -5.32
C ARG A 48 -6.89 -4.64 -6.34
N VAL A 49 -6.50 -3.56 -6.99
CA VAL A 49 -7.33 -2.87 -8.00
C VAL A 49 -7.51 -3.75 -9.23
N GLN A 50 -6.45 -4.38 -9.72
CA GLN A 50 -6.51 -5.28 -10.86
C GLN A 50 -7.38 -6.52 -10.56
N ASN A 51 -7.32 -7.04 -9.32
CA ASN A 51 -8.20 -8.14 -8.89
C ASN A 51 -9.68 -7.71 -8.83
N GLN A 52 -9.96 -6.48 -8.37
CA GLN A 52 -11.32 -5.94 -8.40
C GLN A 52 -11.87 -5.85 -9.83
N TRP A 53 -11.05 -5.43 -10.79
CA TRP A 53 -11.46 -5.38 -12.20
C TRP A 53 -11.74 -6.76 -12.80
N LYS A 54 -10.89 -7.75 -12.48
CA LYS A 54 -11.16 -9.16 -12.88
C LYS A 54 -12.51 -9.65 -12.37
N ASN A 55 -12.93 -9.18 -11.19
CA ASN A 55 -14.20 -9.51 -10.57
C ASN A 55 -15.36 -8.57 -11.02
N GLY A 56 -15.17 -7.78 -12.07
CA GLY A 56 -16.20 -6.90 -12.66
C GLY A 56 -16.48 -5.62 -11.87
N ILE A 57 -15.64 -5.28 -10.87
CA ILE A 57 -15.78 -4.06 -10.08
C ILE A 57 -14.98 -2.95 -10.75
N ASN A 58 -15.67 -2.01 -11.39
CA ASN A 58 -15.07 -0.84 -12.05
C ASN A 58 -14.70 0.26 -11.04
N TYR A 59 -13.71 -0.01 -10.19
CA TYR A 59 -13.16 0.98 -9.27
C TYR A 59 -11.85 1.55 -9.84
N VAL A 60 -11.81 2.85 -10.08
CA VAL A 60 -10.59 3.57 -10.48
C VAL A 60 -10.17 4.48 -9.34
N PRO A 61 -9.02 4.24 -8.69
CA PRO A 61 -8.52 5.14 -7.65
C PRO A 61 -8.25 6.54 -8.22
N VAL A 62 -8.74 7.58 -7.55
CA VAL A 62 -8.65 8.99 -7.97
C VAL A 62 -7.21 9.45 -8.23
N HIS A 63 -6.25 8.86 -7.53
CA HIS A 63 -4.84 9.28 -7.56
C HIS A 63 -3.93 8.41 -8.45
N ASN A 64 -4.45 7.35 -9.07
CA ASN A 64 -3.64 6.40 -9.84
C ASN A 64 -4.21 6.23 -11.25
N LYS A 65 -3.86 7.15 -12.14
CA LYS A 65 -4.16 7.04 -13.58
C LYS A 65 -2.96 6.36 -14.26
N GLY A 66 -3.02 5.07 -14.49
CA GLY A 66 -1.98 4.37 -15.24
C GLY A 66 -1.65 2.97 -14.72
N ASP A 67 -0.42 2.52 -14.91
CA ASP A 67 0.07 1.21 -14.50
C ASP A 67 -0.16 0.96 -13.00
N TYR A 68 -1.10 0.10 -12.67
CA TYR A 68 -1.38 -0.33 -11.30
C TYR A 68 -0.31 -1.32 -10.86
N MET A 69 0.71 -0.79 -10.22
CA MET A 69 1.84 -1.55 -9.73
C MET A 69 1.86 -1.49 -8.20
N TRP A 70 2.31 -2.56 -7.59
CA TRP A 70 2.56 -2.60 -6.15
C TRP A 70 3.53 -1.50 -5.73
N ASP A 71 3.22 -0.80 -4.67
CA ASP A 71 4.12 0.13 -3.99
C ASP A 71 4.26 -0.21 -2.50
N ASN A 72 5.23 0.42 -1.84
CA ASN A 72 5.48 0.16 -0.42
C ASN A 72 4.31 0.56 0.48
N SER A 73 3.52 1.56 0.09
CA SER A 73 2.37 2.02 0.88
C SER A 73 1.26 0.97 0.88
N GLU A 74 1.05 0.30 -0.26
CA GLU A 74 0.08 -0.80 -0.36
C GLU A 74 0.51 -2.00 0.47
N VAL A 75 1.79 -2.38 0.42
CA VAL A 75 2.35 -3.46 1.25
C VAL A 75 2.17 -3.13 2.74
N ILE A 76 2.55 -1.92 3.18
CA ILE A 76 2.39 -1.49 4.57
C ILE A 76 0.91 -1.48 4.98
N ALA A 77 0.01 -1.00 4.11
CA ALA A 77 -1.42 -0.99 4.40
C ALA A 77 -1.99 -2.41 4.59
N ILE A 78 -1.50 -3.40 3.85
CA ILE A 78 -1.89 -4.80 4.01
C ILE A 78 -1.42 -5.33 5.35
N VAL A 79 -0.14 -5.22 5.68
CA VAL A 79 0.41 -5.83 6.90
C VAL A 79 -0.01 -5.13 8.19
N GLN A 80 -0.54 -3.91 8.11
CA GLN A 80 -1.12 -3.18 9.25
C GLN A 80 -2.63 -3.38 9.39
N ASN A 81 -3.26 -4.12 8.48
CA ASN A 81 -4.71 -4.30 8.51
C ASN A 81 -5.09 -5.49 9.39
N GLU A 82 -5.60 -5.20 10.58
CA GLU A 82 -6.03 -6.18 11.58
C GLU A 82 -7.18 -7.10 11.11
N GLN A 83 -7.86 -6.75 10.02
CA GLN A 83 -8.90 -7.62 9.43
C GLN A 83 -8.33 -8.98 8.99
N TYR A 84 -7.06 -9.07 8.63
CA TYR A 84 -6.43 -10.34 8.26
C TYR A 84 -6.25 -11.30 9.45
N LYS A 85 -6.30 -10.78 10.69
CA LYS A 85 -6.37 -11.58 11.93
C LYS A 85 -7.78 -12.09 12.23
N GLY A 86 -8.78 -11.74 11.44
CA GLY A 86 -10.17 -12.08 11.70
C GLY A 86 -10.93 -11.05 12.56
N ILE A 87 -10.34 -9.87 12.77
CA ILE A 87 -10.93 -8.80 13.59
C ILE A 87 -11.62 -7.78 12.68
N MET A 88 -12.90 -7.53 12.89
CA MET A 88 -13.62 -6.47 12.20
C MET A 88 -13.57 -5.19 13.04
N ILE A 89 -13.04 -4.11 12.45
CA ILE A 89 -12.98 -2.80 13.10
C ILE A 89 -13.78 -1.79 12.28
N GLN A 90 -14.77 -1.20 12.93
CA GLN A 90 -15.66 -0.19 12.35
C GLN A 90 -15.55 1.13 13.11
N ASN A 91 -16.24 2.17 12.66
CA ASN A 91 -16.30 3.50 13.29
C ASN A 91 -14.95 4.21 13.46
N LYS A 92 -13.95 3.89 12.61
CA LYS A 92 -12.62 4.54 12.63
C LYS A 92 -12.67 6.03 12.29
N CYS A 93 -13.71 6.46 11.57
CA CYS A 93 -13.87 7.85 11.11
C CYS A 93 -15.31 8.31 11.28
N GLU A 94 -15.48 9.61 11.47
CA GLU A 94 -16.77 10.29 11.48
C GLU A 94 -16.78 11.45 10.46
N THR A 95 -17.94 11.73 9.91
CA THR A 95 -18.12 12.91 9.05
C THR A 95 -18.68 14.06 9.87
N VAL A 96 -17.95 15.16 9.94
CA VAL A 96 -18.32 16.37 10.69
C VAL A 96 -18.62 17.49 9.71
N GLY A 97 -19.69 18.24 9.95
CA GLY A 97 -20.12 19.39 9.12
C GLY A 97 -21.36 19.09 8.28
N PHE A 98 -21.92 20.16 7.70
CA PHE A 98 -23.13 20.14 6.88
C PHE A 98 -22.83 20.60 5.45
N GLY A 99 -23.63 20.13 4.48
CA GLY A 99 -23.54 20.52 3.07
C GLY A 99 -22.17 20.22 2.46
N ASP A 100 -21.60 21.19 1.75
CA ASP A 100 -20.30 21.06 1.06
C ASP A 100 -19.09 21.14 1.99
N ASN A 101 -19.30 21.54 3.26
CA ASN A 101 -18.23 21.64 4.27
C ASN A 101 -18.01 20.37 5.09
N LYS A 102 -18.38 19.21 4.57
CA LYS A 102 -18.14 17.92 5.23
C LYS A 102 -16.65 17.60 5.29
N LYS A 103 -16.16 17.32 6.51
CA LYS A 103 -14.79 16.88 6.76
C LYS A 103 -14.81 15.51 7.43
N VAL A 104 -13.94 14.61 6.99
CA VAL A 104 -13.75 13.32 7.64
C VAL A 104 -12.71 13.48 8.75
N ARG A 105 -13.09 13.17 9.98
CA ARG A 105 -12.21 13.17 11.15
C ARG A 105 -12.00 11.74 11.63
N LYS A 106 -10.78 11.38 11.99
CA LYS A 106 -10.49 10.10 12.64
C LYS A 106 -10.98 10.15 14.08
N ARG A 107 -11.66 9.10 14.52
CA ARG A 107 -12.04 8.88 15.90
C ARG A 107 -10.88 8.32 16.72
N ASN A 108 -10.94 8.49 18.04
CA ASN A 108 -10.02 7.83 18.96
C ASN A 108 -10.21 6.31 18.87
N LYS A 109 -9.16 5.55 19.19
CA LYS A 109 -9.22 4.08 19.13
C LYS A 109 -10.23 3.49 20.12
N GLU A 110 -10.49 4.18 21.23
CA GLU A 110 -11.47 3.81 22.26
C GLU A 110 -12.91 3.83 21.74
N ASP A 111 -13.19 4.68 20.74
CA ASP A 111 -14.51 4.82 20.11
C ASP A 111 -14.72 3.83 18.94
N TRP A 112 -13.74 2.99 18.65
CA TRP A 112 -13.84 2.02 17.56
C TRP A 112 -14.69 0.83 17.97
N SER A 113 -15.54 0.37 17.07
CA SER A 113 -16.29 -0.88 17.26
C SER A 113 -15.41 -2.04 16.78
N VAL A 114 -14.96 -2.87 17.71
CA VAL A 114 -14.09 -4.02 17.45
C VAL A 114 -14.87 -5.30 17.71
N VAL A 115 -14.96 -6.18 16.71
CA VAL A 115 -15.61 -7.48 16.80
C VAL A 115 -14.61 -8.55 16.39
N GLU A 116 -14.24 -9.41 17.32
CA GLU A 116 -13.34 -10.54 17.06
C GLU A 116 -14.10 -11.71 16.45
N GLY A 117 -13.44 -12.45 15.54
CA GLY A 117 -14.01 -13.63 14.89
C GLY A 117 -15.14 -13.34 13.88
N ALA A 118 -15.42 -12.07 13.60
CA ALA A 118 -16.46 -11.69 12.64
C ALA A 118 -16.05 -11.93 11.16
N ILE A 119 -14.77 -12.13 10.91
CA ILE A 119 -14.19 -12.34 9.57
C ILE A 119 -13.32 -13.59 9.62
N PRO A 120 -13.30 -14.43 8.59
CA PRO A 120 -12.36 -15.55 8.51
C PRO A 120 -10.90 -15.06 8.57
N ARG A 121 -10.09 -15.69 9.41
CA ARG A 121 -8.67 -15.39 9.59
C ARG A 121 -7.85 -15.85 8.39
N ILE A 122 -6.90 -15.03 7.93
CA ILE A 122 -5.96 -15.33 6.86
C ILE A 122 -4.54 -15.53 7.40
N VAL A 123 -4.13 -14.75 8.40
CA VAL A 123 -2.80 -14.83 9.05
C VAL A 123 -2.94 -15.06 10.54
N SER A 124 -1.97 -15.75 11.14
CA SER A 124 -1.94 -15.96 12.60
C SER A 124 -1.60 -14.65 13.33
N ASP A 125 -1.92 -14.61 14.63
CA ASP A 125 -1.60 -13.45 15.47
C ASP A 125 -0.09 -13.26 15.60
N GLU A 126 0.65 -14.36 15.76
CA GLU A 126 2.10 -14.37 15.88
C GLU A 126 2.76 -13.77 14.64
N MET A 127 2.35 -14.24 13.44
CA MET A 127 2.87 -13.75 12.17
C MET A 127 2.57 -12.25 11.98
N PHE A 128 1.38 -11.82 12.32
CA PHE A 128 0.97 -10.41 12.23
C PHE A 128 1.79 -9.52 13.17
N ASP A 129 1.96 -9.94 14.42
CA ASP A 129 2.65 -9.16 15.44
C ASP A 129 4.16 -9.09 15.16
N GLU A 130 4.77 -10.19 14.68
CA GLU A 130 6.18 -10.24 14.28
C GLU A 130 6.46 -9.25 13.14
N VAL A 131 5.67 -9.29 12.07
CA VAL A 131 5.82 -8.37 10.92
C VAL A 131 5.67 -6.92 11.34
N ASN A 132 4.66 -6.61 12.16
CA ASN A 132 4.45 -5.24 12.63
C ASN A 132 5.56 -4.76 13.59
N LYS A 133 6.17 -5.66 14.36
CA LYS A 133 7.34 -5.36 15.19
C LYS A 133 8.56 -5.00 14.32
N MET A 134 8.84 -5.78 13.27
CA MET A 134 9.93 -5.52 12.32
C MET A 134 9.77 -4.16 11.64
N LEU A 135 8.59 -3.85 11.11
CA LEU A 135 8.31 -2.57 10.44
C LEU A 135 8.42 -1.36 11.38
N ARG A 136 8.08 -1.49 12.66
CA ARG A 136 8.25 -0.41 13.65
C ARG A 136 9.73 -0.13 13.95
N VAL A 137 10.57 -1.13 13.91
CA VAL A 137 12.03 -0.95 14.08
C VAL A 137 12.61 -0.13 12.92
N GLU A 138 12.23 -0.46 11.68
CA GLU A 138 12.66 0.30 10.50
C GLU A 138 12.18 1.77 10.53
N ALA A 139 10.96 2.03 10.98
CA ALA A 139 10.38 3.38 11.02
C ALA A 139 11.06 4.31 12.04
N ARG A 140 11.66 3.79 13.11
CA ARG A 140 12.32 4.60 14.15
C ARG A 140 13.63 5.26 13.69
N GLY A 141 14.25 4.75 12.61
CA GLY A 141 15.48 5.32 12.03
C GLY A 141 15.27 6.50 11.09
N ILE A 142 14.04 6.89 10.79
CA ILE A 142 13.74 7.94 9.80
C ILE A 142 13.22 9.19 10.50
N GLU A 143 14.09 10.19 10.69
CA GLU A 143 13.63 11.53 11.06
C GLU A 143 12.72 12.12 9.98
N LYS A 144 11.51 12.53 10.37
CA LYS A 144 10.56 13.17 9.47
C LYS A 144 11.09 14.54 9.06
N SER A 145 11.57 14.67 7.84
CA SER A 145 11.92 15.98 7.26
C SER A 145 10.68 16.87 7.18
N THR A 146 10.68 17.97 7.89
CA THR A 146 9.62 19.00 7.88
C THR A 146 9.66 19.90 6.64
N LYS A 147 10.69 19.76 5.79
CA LYS A 147 10.84 20.58 4.58
C LYS A 147 9.76 20.24 3.56
N LYS A 148 8.95 21.24 3.19
CA LYS A 148 7.99 21.14 2.07
C LYS A 148 8.75 20.76 0.80
N ARG A 149 8.46 19.58 0.23
CA ARG A 149 9.07 19.15 -1.03
C ARG A 149 8.59 20.05 -2.16
N LYS A 150 9.54 20.67 -2.89
CA LYS A 150 9.22 21.41 -4.12
C LYS A 150 8.62 20.42 -5.13
N LYS A 151 7.50 20.79 -5.75
CA LYS A 151 6.86 19.97 -6.80
C LYS A 151 7.76 19.97 -8.03
N ASN A 152 8.20 18.80 -8.47
CA ASN A 152 8.94 18.70 -9.72
C ASN A 152 7.98 18.85 -10.92
N LEU A 153 8.38 19.64 -11.91
CA LEU A 153 7.65 19.87 -13.14
C LEU A 153 8.03 18.86 -14.24
N PHE A 154 9.12 18.12 -14.04
CA PHE A 154 9.64 17.18 -15.04
C PHE A 154 8.87 15.87 -15.02
N ILE A 155 8.59 15.35 -16.20
CA ILE A 155 7.91 14.06 -16.42
C ILE A 155 8.87 13.08 -17.11
N CYS A 156 8.69 11.80 -16.85
CA CYS A 156 9.44 10.74 -17.51
C CYS A 156 8.95 10.58 -18.97
N PRO A 157 9.81 10.66 -19.99
CA PRO A 157 9.41 10.55 -21.38
C PRO A 157 8.87 9.16 -21.75
N TYR A 158 9.25 8.10 -21.01
CA TYR A 158 8.81 6.74 -21.32
C TYR A 158 7.47 6.36 -20.66
N CYS A 159 7.20 6.82 -19.44
CA CYS A 159 5.99 6.40 -18.72
C CYS A 159 5.08 7.56 -18.28
N GLY A 160 5.41 8.81 -18.63
CA GLY A 160 4.60 10.00 -18.31
C GLY A 160 4.50 10.36 -16.83
N ARG A 161 5.16 9.62 -15.91
CA ARG A 161 5.12 9.92 -14.48
C ARG A 161 6.04 11.08 -14.13
N LYS A 162 5.63 11.89 -13.14
CA LYS A 162 6.48 12.97 -12.61
C LYS A 162 7.75 12.39 -11.99
N LEU A 163 8.90 12.98 -12.34
CA LEU A 163 10.18 12.62 -11.76
C LEU A 163 10.23 13.01 -10.29
N MET A 164 10.95 12.25 -9.49
CA MET A 164 11.14 12.50 -8.06
C MET A 164 12.59 12.84 -7.75
N ASN A 165 12.80 13.63 -6.70
CA ASN A 165 14.15 13.94 -6.22
C ASN A 165 14.78 12.69 -5.62
N SER A 166 16.03 12.40 -6.01
CA SER A 166 16.89 11.47 -5.30
C SER A 166 17.25 12.02 -3.93
N SER A 167 17.28 11.15 -2.91
CA SER A 167 17.78 11.49 -1.58
C SER A 167 19.31 11.37 -1.46
N ALA A 168 20.03 11.08 -2.55
CA ALA A 168 21.48 10.99 -2.53
C ALA A 168 22.11 12.37 -2.26
N VAL A 169 22.92 12.44 -1.22
CA VAL A 169 23.52 13.70 -0.71
C VAL A 169 24.54 14.26 -1.70
N CYS A 170 25.32 13.39 -2.35
CA CYS A 170 26.47 13.83 -3.18
C CYS A 170 26.09 14.32 -4.57
N THR A 171 25.00 13.82 -5.16
CA THR A 171 24.55 14.25 -6.49
C THR A 171 23.02 14.25 -6.55
N PRO A 172 22.40 15.43 -6.37
CA PRO A 172 20.96 15.54 -6.46
C PRO A 172 20.49 15.21 -7.89
N LYS A 173 19.70 14.14 -8.02
CA LYS A 173 19.21 13.64 -9.31
C LYS A 173 17.68 13.60 -9.30
N LEU A 174 17.08 13.75 -10.49
CA LEU A 174 15.68 13.44 -10.73
C LEU A 174 15.57 12.02 -11.27
N LEU A 175 14.74 11.20 -10.64
CA LEU A 175 14.55 9.79 -10.99
C LEU A 175 13.09 9.49 -11.30
N CYS A 176 12.87 8.58 -12.24
CA CYS A 176 11.53 8.04 -12.45
C CYS A 176 11.12 7.15 -11.29
N PRO A 177 9.91 7.34 -10.69
CA PRO A 177 9.44 6.50 -9.59
C PRO A 177 9.29 5.02 -9.98
N LYS A 178 9.06 4.70 -11.25
CA LYS A 178 8.99 3.31 -11.76
C LYS A 178 10.27 2.52 -11.48
N ARG A 179 11.43 3.19 -11.40
CA ARG A 179 12.70 2.57 -11.03
C ARG A 179 12.68 1.87 -9.66
N ARG A 180 11.88 2.36 -8.72
CA ARG A 180 11.74 1.73 -7.39
C ARG A 180 10.83 0.50 -7.41
N MET A 181 9.92 0.46 -8.38
CA MET A 181 8.88 -0.56 -8.48
C MET A 181 9.30 -1.76 -9.34
N VAL A 182 10.20 -1.54 -10.33
CA VAL A 182 10.68 -2.60 -11.24
C VAL A 182 12.18 -2.40 -11.49
N ARG A 183 12.96 -3.49 -11.49
CA ARG A 183 14.41 -3.43 -11.77
C ARG A 183 14.75 -3.32 -13.26
N THR A 184 13.84 -3.72 -14.12
CA THR A 184 14.04 -3.75 -15.57
C THR A 184 13.19 -2.71 -16.28
N GLY A 185 13.66 -2.20 -17.41
CA GLY A 185 12.93 -1.29 -18.27
C GLY A 185 13.62 0.04 -18.53
N GLU A 186 13.20 0.72 -19.58
CA GLU A 186 13.81 1.97 -20.09
C GLU A 186 13.80 3.12 -19.08
N CYS A 187 12.78 3.19 -18.23
CA CYS A 187 12.66 4.21 -17.20
C CYS A 187 13.80 4.18 -16.17
N GLN A 188 14.59 3.11 -16.10
CA GLN A 188 15.70 3.00 -15.12
C GLN A 188 16.91 3.84 -15.49
N GLN A 189 17.07 4.12 -16.78
CA GLN A 189 18.22 4.87 -17.30
C GLN A 189 18.04 6.39 -17.20
N ILE A 190 16.83 6.85 -16.80
CA ILE A 190 16.54 8.29 -16.73
C ILE A 190 16.96 8.85 -15.40
N PHE A 191 17.96 9.68 -15.45
CA PHE A 191 18.31 10.60 -14.37
C PHE A 191 18.71 11.95 -14.97
N MET A 192 18.34 13.02 -14.32
CA MET A 192 18.79 14.37 -14.63
C MET A 192 19.54 14.92 -13.42
N LEU A 193 20.71 15.47 -13.66
CA LEU A 193 21.42 16.22 -12.63
C LEU A 193 20.65 17.51 -12.36
N LYS A 194 20.51 17.87 -11.10
CA LYS A 194 20.06 19.22 -10.75
C LYS A 194 21.25 20.16 -10.89
N SER A 195 21.16 21.07 -11.81
CA SER A 195 22.03 22.24 -11.85
C SER A 195 21.79 23.16 -10.66
#